data_b34020b6f78fe45ed277d010a59c4d65
#
_entry.id   b34020b6f78fe45ed277d010a59c4d65
#
_cell.length_a   1.000
_cell.length_b   1.000
_cell.length_c   1.000
_cell.angle_alpha   90.00
_cell.angle_beta   90.00
_cell.angle_gamma   90.00
#
_symmetry.space_group_name_H-M   'P 1'
#
loop_
_entity.id
_entity.type
_entity.pdbx_description
1 polymer ?
#
loop_
_entity_poly.entity_id
_entity_poly.type
_entity_poly.pdbx_seq_one_letter_code
_entity_poly.pdbx_strand_id
1 'polypeptide(L)' 'MFASEKWYNVELAWYEWEGFREALKREAEEGEPWIYEASECGVDADGERLVHIEIKCAPADLPYLNELLMESAW' A
#
# COMPACT_ATOMS: atom_id res chain seq x y z
N MET A 1 20.70 10.26 -14.49
CA MET A 1 19.50 9.52 -14.91
C MET A 1 18.52 9.45 -13.77
N PHE A 2 17.27 9.69 -14.03
CA PHE A 2 16.25 9.68 -13.00
C PHE A 2 15.57 8.31 -12.92
N ALA A 3 15.34 7.84 -11.70
CA ALA A 3 14.58 6.63 -11.51
C ALA A 3 13.12 6.94 -11.87
N SER A 4 12.56 6.18 -12.79
CA SER A 4 11.18 6.34 -13.20
C SER A 4 10.25 5.80 -12.10
N GLU A 5 9.24 6.55 -11.75
CA GLU A 5 8.21 6.04 -10.87
C GLU A 5 7.35 5.05 -11.62
N LYS A 6 6.93 4.01 -10.93
CA LYS A 6 6.10 2.96 -11.52
C LYS A 6 4.92 2.67 -10.59
N TRP A 7 3.87 2.13 -11.17
CA TRP A 7 2.72 1.68 -10.40
C TRP A 7 2.94 0.24 -9.97
N TYR A 8 2.78 -0.01 -8.68
CA TYR A 8 2.88 -1.33 -8.10
C TYR A 8 1.54 -1.72 -7.52
N ASN A 9 1.20 -3.00 -7.64
CA ASN A 9 -0.10 -3.51 -7.22
C ASN A 9 0.08 -4.45 -6.04
N VAL A 10 -0.85 -4.34 -5.08
CA VAL A 10 -0.88 -5.26 -3.95
C VAL A 10 -2.34 -5.50 -3.57
N GLU A 11 -2.65 -6.72 -3.11
CA GLU A 11 -3.96 -7.05 -2.59
C GLU A 11 -3.84 -7.31 -1.10
N LEU A 12 -4.71 -6.69 -0.33
CA LEU A 12 -4.73 -6.82 1.12
C LEU A 12 -6.14 -7.14 1.59
N ALA A 13 -6.24 -7.86 2.71
CA ALA A 13 -7.51 -7.99 3.40
C ALA A 13 -7.88 -6.61 3.97
N TRP A 14 -9.16 -6.38 4.19
CA TRP A 14 -9.63 -5.08 4.66
C TRP A 14 -8.91 -4.60 5.92
N TYR A 15 -8.73 -5.50 6.88
CA TYR A 15 -8.09 -5.12 8.14
C TYR A 15 -6.62 -4.75 7.96
N GLU A 16 -5.93 -5.41 7.02
CA GLU A 16 -4.55 -5.06 6.70
C GLU A 16 -4.48 -3.70 6.01
N TRP A 17 -5.44 -3.44 5.12
CA TRP A 17 -5.50 -2.17 4.42
C TRP A 17 -5.69 -1.00 5.38
N GLU A 18 -6.54 -1.16 6.40
CA GLU A 18 -6.76 -0.08 7.36
C GLU A 18 -5.46 0.34 8.04
N GLY A 19 -4.65 -0.64 8.46
CA GLY A 19 -3.35 -0.36 9.06
C GLY A 19 -2.37 0.27 8.10
N PHE A 20 -2.33 -0.25 6.87
CA PHE A 20 -1.44 0.27 5.85
C PHE A 20 -1.81 1.70 5.46
N ARG A 21 -3.10 1.97 5.36
CA ARG A 21 -3.58 3.33 5.06
C ARG A 21 -3.13 4.32 6.12
N GLU A 22 -3.22 3.95 7.39
CA GLU A 22 -2.76 4.82 8.47
C GLU A 22 -1.25 5.06 8.38
N ALA A 23 -0.48 4.03 8.04
CA ALA A 23 0.95 4.18 7.84
C ALA A 23 1.26 5.14 6.69
N LEU A 24 0.52 5.04 5.58
CA LEU A 24 0.69 5.93 4.44
C LEU A 24 0.37 7.38 4.80
N LYS A 25 -0.68 7.60 5.59
CA LYS A 25 -1.04 8.95 6.04
C LYS A 25 0.05 9.55 6.91
N ARG A 26 0.61 8.75 7.80
CA ARG A 26 1.69 9.19 8.68
C ARG A 26 2.91 9.60 7.88
N GLU A 27 3.27 8.81 6.86
CA GLU A 27 4.40 9.13 6.00
C GLU A 27 4.14 10.40 5.19
N ALA A 28 2.91 10.62 4.76
CA ALA A 28 2.56 11.85 4.06
C ALA A 28 2.75 13.08 4.94
N GLU A 29 2.44 12.98 6.22
CA GLU A 29 2.66 14.07 7.17
C GLU A 29 4.14 14.37 7.37
N GLU A 30 4.99 13.38 7.21
CA GLU A 30 6.42 13.51 7.35
C GLU A 30 7.12 13.99 6.08
N GLY A 31 6.36 14.17 5.00
CA GLY A 31 6.87 14.82 3.82
C GLY A 31 7.10 13.97 2.58
N GLU A 32 6.70 12.69 2.62
CA GLU A 32 6.89 11.79 1.49
C GLU A 32 5.56 11.14 1.06
N PRO A 33 4.61 11.94 0.55
CA PRO A 33 3.32 11.39 0.16
C PRO A 33 3.44 10.62 -1.15
N TRP A 34 3.08 9.34 -1.11
CA TRP A 34 2.97 8.54 -2.32
C TRP A 34 1.55 8.65 -2.88
N ILE A 35 1.45 8.60 -4.19
CA ILE A 35 0.15 8.58 -4.86
C ILE A 35 -0.35 7.15 -4.87
N TYR A 36 -1.55 6.94 -4.40
CA TYR A 36 -2.11 5.59 -4.37
C TYR A 36 -3.61 5.62 -4.62
N GLU A 37 -4.13 4.50 -5.10
CA GLU A 37 -5.55 4.28 -5.28
C GLU A 37 -5.90 2.94 -4.68
N ALA A 38 -7.05 2.85 -4.04
CA ALA A 38 -7.53 1.63 -3.43
C ALA A 38 -8.96 1.37 -3.88
N SER A 39 -9.27 0.11 -4.19
CA SER A 39 -10.61 -0.28 -4.58
C SER A 39 -10.90 -1.69 -4.08
N GLU A 40 -12.16 -1.95 -3.74
CA GLU A 40 -12.56 -3.30 -3.33
C GLU A 40 -12.56 -4.20 -4.56
N CYS A 41 -11.98 -5.38 -4.43
CA CYS A 41 -11.86 -6.31 -5.54
C CYS A 41 -12.52 -7.66 -5.29
N GLY A 42 -13.25 -7.81 -4.19
CA GLY A 42 -13.98 -9.03 -3.91
C GLY A 42 -13.76 -9.53 -2.51
N VAL A 43 -13.95 -10.82 -2.33
CA VAL A 43 -13.73 -11.47 -1.02
C VAL A 43 -12.86 -12.71 -1.25
N ASP A 44 -12.12 -13.09 -0.22
CA ASP A 44 -11.33 -14.31 -0.28
C ASP A 44 -12.16 -15.53 0.12
N ALA A 45 -11.49 -16.69 0.22
CA ALA A 45 -12.17 -17.95 0.56
C ALA A 45 -12.79 -17.94 1.96
N ASP A 46 -12.28 -17.11 2.84
CA ASP A 46 -12.79 -16.99 4.22
C ASP A 46 -13.87 -15.92 4.35
N GLY A 47 -14.22 -15.25 3.26
CA GLY A 47 -15.25 -14.22 3.29
C GLY A 47 -14.72 -12.84 3.65
N GLU A 48 -13.41 -12.67 3.78
CA GLU A 48 -12.82 -11.38 4.05
C GLU A 48 -12.82 -10.50 2.81
N ARG A 49 -13.15 -9.23 2.99
CA ARG A 49 -13.11 -8.26 1.89
C ARG A 49 -11.67 -8.01 1.49
N LEU A 50 -11.44 -7.99 0.19
CA LEU A 50 -10.12 -7.72 -0.37
C LEU A 50 -10.08 -6.32 -0.98
N VAL A 51 -8.94 -5.66 -0.82
CA VAL A 51 -8.71 -4.34 -1.37
C VAL A 51 -7.52 -4.42 -2.30
N HIS A 52 -7.71 -3.94 -3.52
CA HIS A 52 -6.64 -3.82 -4.51
C HIS A 52 -6.06 -2.42 -4.40
N ILE A 53 -4.77 -2.33 -4.21
CA ILE A 53 -4.09 -1.06 -4.03
C ILE A 53 -3.04 -0.88 -5.12
N GLU A 54 -3.06 0.28 -5.74
CA GLU A 54 -2.04 0.67 -6.71
C GLU A 54 -1.27 1.84 -6.11
N ILE A 55 0.05 1.70 -6.01
CA ILE A 55 0.91 2.75 -5.46
C ILE A 55 1.95 3.13 -6.49
N LYS A 56 2.12 4.43 -6.68
CA LYS A 56 3.13 4.97 -7.57
C LYS A 56 4.34 5.38 -6.75
N CYS A 57 5.49 4.77 -7.02
CA CYS A 57 6.70 5.08 -6.32
C CYS A 57 7.93 4.70 -7.15
N ALA A 58 9.09 5.23 -6.74
CA ALA A 58 10.35 4.83 -7.34
C ALA A 58 10.71 3.42 -6.86
N PRO A 59 11.41 2.62 -7.69
CA PRO A 59 11.83 1.27 -7.27
C PRO A 59 12.63 1.25 -5.97
N ALA A 60 13.38 2.30 -5.70
CA ALA A 60 14.18 2.39 -4.47
C ALA A 60 13.32 2.46 -3.20
N ASP A 61 12.05 2.85 -3.32
CA ASP A 61 11.15 2.96 -2.17
C ASP A 61 10.44 1.66 -1.86
N LEU A 62 10.54 0.66 -2.72
CA LEU A 62 9.85 -0.61 -2.52
C LEU A 62 10.19 -1.32 -1.21
N PRO A 63 11.47 -1.41 -0.81
CA PRO A 63 11.77 -2.06 0.47
C PRO A 63 11.10 -1.36 1.65
N TYR A 64 11.05 -0.05 1.60
CA TYR A 64 10.43 0.73 2.66
C TYR A 64 8.91 0.50 2.70
N LEU A 65 8.28 0.51 1.54
CA LEU A 65 6.84 0.22 1.45
C LEU A 65 6.52 -1.19 1.93
N ASN A 66 7.38 -2.15 1.61
CA ASN A 66 7.20 -3.52 2.09
C ASN A 66 7.29 -3.60 3.61
N GLU A 67 8.18 -2.82 4.22
CA GLU A 67 8.27 -2.77 5.68
C GLU A 67 6.99 -2.20 6.30
N LEU A 68 6.45 -1.14 5.72
CA LEU A 68 5.19 -0.57 6.18
C LEU A 68 4.06 -1.58 6.08
N LEU A 69 4.03 -2.32 4.98
CA LEU A 69 3.03 -3.34 4.76
C LEU A 69 3.12 -4.46 5.80
N MET A 70 4.32 -4.90 6.10
CA MET A 70 4.55 -5.95 7.08
C MET A 70 4.16 -5.48 8.48
N GLU A 71 4.45 -4.24 8.84
CA GLU A 71 4.02 -3.67 10.11
C GLU A 71 2.52 -3.64 10.24
N SER A 72 1.83 -3.35 9.14
CA SER A 72 0.36 -3.24 9.12
C SER A 72 -0.34 -4.59 9.23
N ALA A 73 0.34 -5.66 8.85
CA ALA A 73 -0.24 -6.99 8.85
C ALA A 73 -0.24 -7.67 10.22
N TRP A 74 0.33 -7.05 11.22
CA TRP A 74 0.40 -7.59 12.58
C TRP A 74 -0.65 -7.03 13.51
#